data_70fb2799c035357e9a6258ecfd700ee3
#
_entry.id   70fb2799c035357e9a6258ecfd700ee3
#
_cell.length_a   1.000
_cell.length_b   1.000
_cell.length_c   1.000
_cell.angle_alpha   90.00
_cell.angle_beta   90.00
_cell.angle_gamma   90.00
#
_symmetry.space_group_name_H-M   'P 1'
#
loop_
_entity.id
_entity.type
_entity.pdbx_description
1 polymer ?
#
loop_
_entity_poly.entity_id
_entity_poly.type
_entity_poly.pdbx_seq_one_letter_code
_entity_poly.pdbx_strand_id
1 'polypeptide(L)'
;MRKEHYLDNSATTPLCGAAREKMIEIMEHVYGNPSSLHTLGVEAEEAVNEARSNVLAALSPIKIGLHPKPENLIFTASGTEANNLAIIGSA
;
A
#
# COMPACT_ATOMS: atom_id res chain seq x y z
N MET A 1 -25.99 4.37 11.97
CA MET A 1 -24.89 5.34 11.78
C MET A 1 -24.48 5.88 13.14
N ARG A 2 -23.21 5.78 13.45
CA ARG A 2 -22.68 6.29 14.72
C ARG A 2 -22.60 7.80 14.67
N LYS A 3 -23.13 8.45 15.72
CA LYS A 3 -23.05 9.91 15.89
C LYS A 3 -21.91 10.30 16.85
N GLU A 4 -21.04 9.35 17.17
CA GLU A 4 -19.91 9.60 18.03
C GLU A 4 -18.79 10.33 17.29
N HIS A 5 -18.14 11.23 17.99
CA HIS A 5 -16.93 11.88 17.48
C HIS A 5 -15.72 10.97 17.78
N TYR A 6 -15.24 10.28 16.77
CA TYR A 6 -14.09 9.40 16.94
C TYR A 6 -12.79 10.21 16.89
N LEU A 7 -12.08 10.25 18.00
CA LEU A 7 -10.86 11.04 18.14
C LEU A 7 -9.59 10.20 18.30
N ASP A 8 -9.70 8.89 18.08
CA ASP A 8 -8.58 7.97 18.25
C ASP A 8 -8.09 7.42 16.90
N ASN A 9 -7.95 8.30 15.91
CA ASN A 9 -7.54 7.91 14.57
C ASN A 9 -6.09 7.42 14.48
N SER A 10 -5.28 7.69 15.49
CA SER A 10 -3.93 7.12 15.53
C SER A 10 -3.93 5.61 15.81
N ALA A 11 -4.97 5.10 16.45
CA ALA A 11 -5.13 3.67 16.68
C ALA A 11 -5.75 2.97 15.47
N THR A 12 -6.89 3.48 14.99
CA THR A 12 -7.60 2.92 13.84
C THR A 12 -8.35 4.01 13.09
N THR A 13 -8.62 3.74 11.83
CA THR A 13 -9.50 4.57 11.01
C THR A 13 -10.47 3.67 10.24
N PRO A 14 -11.67 4.18 9.91
CA PRO A 14 -12.53 3.42 9.01
C PRO A 14 -11.92 3.36 7.62
N LEU A 15 -12.24 2.32 6.89
CA LEU A 15 -11.81 2.16 5.51
C LEU A 15 -12.60 3.11 4.62
N CYS A 16 -11.95 3.90 3.77
CA CYS A 16 -12.66 4.75 2.83
C CYS A 16 -13.32 3.94 1.72
N GLY A 17 -14.35 4.50 1.08
CA GLY A 17 -15.12 3.81 0.05
C GLY A 17 -14.26 3.32 -1.12
N ALA A 18 -13.36 4.17 -1.61
CA ALA A 18 -12.49 3.81 -2.73
C ALA A 18 -11.56 2.63 -2.40
N ALA A 19 -10.99 2.62 -1.19
CA ALA A 19 -10.14 1.53 -0.74
C ALA A 19 -10.93 0.23 -0.60
N ARG A 20 -12.14 0.30 -0.05
CA ARG A 20 -13.00 -0.85 0.11
C ARG A 20 -13.36 -1.46 -1.25
N GLU A 21 -13.76 -0.65 -2.21
CA GLU A 21 -14.11 -1.12 -3.55
C GLU A 21 -12.92 -1.78 -4.23
N LYS A 22 -11.73 -1.20 -4.10
CA LYS A 22 -10.51 -1.77 -4.67
C LYS A 22 -10.15 -3.10 -4.03
N MET A 23 -10.30 -3.22 -2.72
CA MET A 23 -10.06 -4.48 -2.01
C MET A 23 -11.02 -5.58 -2.49
N ILE A 24 -12.29 -5.26 -2.65
CA ILE A 24 -13.28 -6.23 -3.16
C ILE A 24 -12.91 -6.68 -4.57
N GLU A 25 -12.59 -5.76 -5.45
CA GLU A 25 -12.16 -6.06 -6.81
C GLU A 25 -10.96 -7.01 -6.83
N ILE A 26 -9.93 -6.70 -6.05
CA ILE A 26 -8.73 -7.53 -5.98
C ILE A 26 -9.03 -8.92 -5.42
N MET A 27 -9.80 -9.00 -4.34
CA MET A 27 -10.15 -10.29 -3.75
C MET A 27 -10.98 -11.18 -4.67
N GLU A 28 -11.84 -10.60 -5.49
CA GLU A 28 -12.71 -11.36 -6.39
C GLU A 28 -12.05 -11.71 -7.71
N HIS A 29 -11.20 -10.83 -8.26
CA HIS A 29 -10.74 -10.95 -9.65
C HIS A 29 -9.23 -11.04 -9.80
N VAL A 30 -8.44 -10.57 -8.84
CA VAL A 30 -6.98 -10.50 -8.95
C VAL A 30 -6.34 -11.16 -7.73
N TYR A 31 -6.70 -12.40 -7.47
CA TYR A 31 -6.29 -13.12 -6.26
C TYR A 31 -5.03 -13.97 -6.43
N GLY A 32 -4.37 -13.88 -7.55
CA GLY A 32 -3.16 -14.67 -7.81
C GLY A 32 -1.98 -14.26 -6.93
N ASN A 33 -0.99 -15.14 -6.84
CA ASN A 33 0.25 -14.84 -6.16
C ASN A 33 1.13 -14.00 -7.08
N PRO A 34 1.53 -12.77 -6.67
CA PRO A 34 2.37 -11.90 -7.52
C PRO A 34 3.71 -12.53 -7.94
N SER A 35 4.17 -13.53 -7.21
CA SER A 35 5.43 -14.23 -7.54
C SER A 35 5.25 -15.34 -8.55
N SER A 36 4.01 -15.69 -8.91
CA SER A 36 3.73 -16.75 -9.88
C SER A 36 3.82 -16.22 -11.30
N LEU A 37 4.31 -17.06 -12.21
CA LEU A 37 4.54 -16.66 -13.62
C LEU A 37 3.34 -16.90 -14.54
N HIS A 38 2.24 -17.45 -14.03
CA HIS A 38 1.02 -17.60 -14.82
C HIS A 38 0.20 -16.31 -14.82
N THR A 39 -0.83 -16.23 -15.67
CA THR A 39 -1.62 -15.02 -15.91
C THR A 39 -2.15 -14.37 -14.63
N LEU A 40 -2.73 -15.15 -13.71
CA LEU A 40 -3.25 -14.61 -12.45
C LEU A 40 -2.15 -13.99 -11.59
N GLY A 41 -0.96 -14.59 -11.59
CA GLY A 41 0.19 -14.06 -10.87
C GLY A 41 0.69 -12.75 -11.49
N VAL A 42 0.75 -12.67 -12.81
CA VAL A 42 1.16 -11.45 -13.52
C VAL A 42 0.18 -10.31 -13.26
N GLU A 43 -1.13 -10.58 -13.31
CA GLU A 43 -2.14 -9.58 -12.99
C GLU A 43 -2.01 -9.07 -11.55
N ALA A 44 -1.73 -9.96 -10.61
CA ALA A 44 -1.51 -9.59 -9.21
C ALA A 44 -0.24 -8.73 -9.07
N GLU A 45 0.83 -9.08 -9.77
CA GLU A 45 2.06 -8.29 -9.77
C GLU A 45 1.83 -6.89 -10.32
N GLU A 46 1.09 -6.77 -11.42
CA GLU A 46 0.73 -5.48 -11.99
C GLU A 46 -0.07 -4.62 -11.01
N ALA A 47 -1.01 -5.22 -10.28
CA ALA A 47 -1.79 -4.51 -9.28
C ALA A 47 -0.91 -3.99 -8.14
N VAL A 48 0.06 -4.78 -7.66
CA VAL A 48 1.01 -4.37 -6.63
C VAL A 48 1.89 -3.24 -7.14
N ASN A 49 2.39 -3.33 -8.37
CA ASN A 49 3.24 -2.30 -8.96
C ASN A 49 2.50 -0.99 -9.19
N GLU A 50 1.23 -1.05 -9.59
CA GLU A 50 0.37 0.13 -9.69
C GLU A 50 0.16 0.80 -8.34
N ALA A 51 -0.12 0.01 -7.31
CA ALA A 51 -0.27 0.52 -5.95
C ALA A 51 1.01 1.19 -5.46
N ARG A 52 2.16 0.57 -5.73
CA ARG A 52 3.48 1.12 -5.39
C ARG A 52 3.70 2.48 -6.05
N SER A 53 3.41 2.58 -7.34
CA SER A 53 3.53 3.84 -8.08
C SER A 53 2.61 4.93 -7.52
N ASN A 54 1.37 4.56 -7.19
CA ASN A 54 0.40 5.51 -6.62
C ASN A 54 0.84 6.04 -5.26
N VAL A 55 1.36 5.18 -4.39
CA VAL A 55 1.87 5.60 -3.08
C VAL A 55 3.08 6.52 -3.22
N LEU A 56 4.03 6.17 -4.09
CA LEU A 56 5.21 6.98 -4.35
C LEU A 56 4.82 8.36 -4.89
N ALA A 57 3.86 8.43 -5.80
CA ALA A 57 3.37 9.70 -6.34
C ALA A 57 2.75 10.56 -5.24
N ALA A 58 2.00 9.96 -4.32
CA ALA A 58 1.38 10.67 -3.21
C ALA A 58 2.39 11.19 -2.20
N LEU A 59 3.48 10.46 -1.98
CA LEU A 59 4.54 10.84 -1.04
C LEU A 59 5.56 11.82 -1.61
N SER A 60 5.51 12.11 -2.90
CA SER A 60 6.47 12.97 -3.58
C SER A 60 5.81 14.23 -4.15
N PRO A 61 5.09 15.01 -3.31
CA PRO A 61 4.43 16.23 -3.80
C PRO A 61 5.43 17.35 -4.10
N ILE A 62 6.63 17.28 -3.55
CA ILE A 62 7.67 18.30 -3.72
C ILE A 62 8.65 17.78 -4.76
N LYS A 63 8.60 18.36 -5.93
CA LYS A 63 9.50 18.01 -7.03
C LYS A 63 10.85 18.70 -6.84
N ILE A 64 11.69 18.13 -5.99
CA ILE A 64 13.05 18.62 -5.80
C ILE A 64 14.03 17.88 -6.71
N GLY A 65 13.63 17.60 -7.93
CA GLY A 65 14.49 16.91 -8.89
C GLY A 65 14.82 15.46 -8.56
N LEU A 66 14.23 14.91 -7.50
CA LEU A 66 14.37 13.52 -7.13
C LEU A 66 13.15 12.74 -7.59
N HIS A 67 13.37 11.83 -8.50
CA HIS A 67 12.32 10.90 -8.93
C HIS A 67 12.44 9.64 -8.06
N PRO A 68 11.50 9.40 -7.12
CA PRO A 68 11.55 8.19 -6.31
C PRO A 68 11.42 6.97 -7.21
N LYS A 69 12.29 6.01 -7.01
CA LYS A 69 12.27 4.75 -7.76
C LYS A 69 11.31 3.77 -7.08
N PRO A 70 10.63 2.89 -7.83
CA PRO A 70 9.75 1.88 -7.23
C PRO A 70 10.40 1.05 -6.14
N GLU A 71 11.69 0.72 -6.27
CA GLU A 71 12.42 -0.05 -5.27
C GLU A 71 12.66 0.71 -3.97
N ASN A 72 12.38 2.00 -3.92
CA ASN A 72 12.51 2.80 -2.70
C ASN A 72 11.29 2.67 -1.77
N LEU A 73 10.24 2.02 -2.23
CA LEU A 73 9.05 1.77 -1.43
C LEU A 73 8.99 0.28 -1.08
N ILE A 74 8.91 -0.01 0.21
CA ILE A 74 8.82 -1.38 0.71
C ILE A 74 7.51 -1.54 1.47
N PHE A 75 6.68 -2.49 1.04
CA PHE A 75 5.47 -2.86 1.77
C PHE A 75 5.81 -3.82 2.90
N THR A 76 5.21 -3.59 4.06
CA THR A 76 5.40 -4.44 5.24
C THR A 76 4.06 -4.96 5.73
N ALA A 77 4.09 -5.99 6.57
CA ALA A 77 2.87 -6.56 7.14
C ALA A 77 2.25 -5.69 8.24
N SER A 78 3.04 -4.81 8.85
CA SER A 78 2.57 -3.98 9.96
C SER A 78 3.46 -2.74 10.14
N GLY A 79 2.96 -1.78 10.91
CA GLY A 79 3.75 -0.62 11.32
C GLY A 79 4.95 -1.01 12.17
N THR A 80 4.82 -2.04 12.99
CA THR A 80 5.92 -2.56 13.81
C THR A 80 7.07 -3.06 12.93
N GLU A 81 6.75 -3.84 11.90
CA GLU A 81 7.76 -4.30 10.94
C GLU A 81 8.41 -3.13 10.21
N ALA A 82 7.62 -2.16 9.78
CA ALA A 82 8.13 -0.97 9.10
C ALA A 82 9.10 -0.18 9.98
N ASN A 83 8.75 0.03 11.25
CA ASN A 83 9.61 0.73 12.21
C ASN A 83 10.92 -0.03 12.43
N ASN A 84 10.86 -1.34 12.63
CA ASN A 84 12.06 -2.15 12.83
C ASN A 84 12.95 -2.14 11.59
N LEU A 85 12.37 -2.25 10.41
CA LEU A 85 13.11 -2.20 9.15
C LEU A 85 13.83 -0.84 8.99
N ALA A 86 13.13 0.26 9.28
CA ALA A 86 13.69 1.60 9.16
C ALA A 86 14.83 1.83 10.16
N ILE A 87 14.64 1.46 11.41
CA ILE A 87 15.61 1.71 12.50
C ILE A 87 16.84 0.79 12.35
N ILE A 88 16.61 -0.50 12.22
CA ILE A 88 17.70 -1.49 12.13
C ILE A 88 18.39 -1.40 10.77
N GLY A 89 17.63 -1.23 9.70
CA GLY A 89 18.17 -1.15 8.36
C GLY A 89 18.97 0.11 8.07
N SER A 90 18.78 1.17 8.88
CA SER A 90 19.50 2.44 8.74
C SER A 90 20.76 2.50 9.61
N ALA A 91 20.92 1.54 10.50
CA ALA A 91 22.03 1.53 11.46
C ALA A 91 23.37 1.18 10.79
#